data_924c211cf1d4035b6c24021eb5f7ad22
#
_entry.id   924c211cf1d4035b6c24021eb5f7ad22
#
_cell.length_a   1.000
_cell.length_b   1.000
_cell.length_c   1.000
_cell.angle_alpha   90.00
_cell.angle_beta   90.00
_cell.angle_gamma   90.00
#
_symmetry.space_group_name_H-M   'P 1'
#
loop_
_entity.id
_entity.type
_entity.pdbx_description
1 polymer ?
#
loop_
_entity_poly.entity_id
_entity_poly.type
_entity_poly.pdbx_seq_one_letter_code
_entity_poly.pdbx_strand_id
1 'polypeptide(L)'
;TKILIINSPSNPTGVVYNQQRLKEISEIAEKHNLIIISDEIYKKFVYDIEYQSIGKYHENTVTCNGFSKSYAMTGWRLGSAIGPAKIIDEMMKLQQYTYICAPSFAQVAGVKAMDINMDAYVEDYRKKRDFVCDGLKESYKLIKPDGAFYAFPQVPWGTDEEFVTEAIKHDLLIIPGSVFSEKKTHFRISYAATFDTLGRGIEILNSIA
;
A
#
# COMPACT_ATOMS: atom_id res chain seq x y z
N THR A 1 -20.02 13.13 -7.02
CA THR A 1 -18.84 12.27 -7.22
C THR A 1 -18.88 11.67 -8.62
N LYS A 2 -17.74 11.64 -9.31
CA LYS A 2 -17.59 11.04 -10.64
C LYS A 2 -16.58 9.88 -10.61
N ILE A 3 -15.61 9.95 -9.72
CA ILE A 3 -14.51 9.00 -9.61
C ILE A 3 -14.43 8.55 -8.16
N LEU A 4 -14.23 7.24 -7.97
CA LEU A 4 -13.87 6.62 -6.71
C LEU A 4 -12.46 6.09 -6.81
N ILE A 5 -11.58 6.51 -5.90
CA ILE A 5 -10.20 6.00 -5.83
C ILE A 5 -10.13 5.02 -4.66
N ILE A 6 -9.64 3.82 -4.92
CA ILE A 6 -9.37 2.82 -3.90
C ILE A 6 -7.91 2.37 -3.97
N ASN A 7 -7.31 2.12 -2.81
CA ASN A 7 -5.97 1.55 -2.69
C ASN A 7 -6.05 0.25 -1.87
N SER A 8 -5.80 -0.88 -2.52
CA SER A 8 -5.85 -2.20 -1.89
C SER A 8 -4.82 -3.13 -2.54
N PRO A 9 -3.87 -3.67 -1.75
CA PRO A 9 -3.57 -3.41 -0.33
C PRO A 9 -3.26 -1.95 -0.04
N SER A 10 -3.70 -1.46 1.12
CA SER A 10 -3.69 -0.03 1.44
C SER A 10 -2.38 0.45 2.08
N ASN A 11 -1.94 1.62 1.69
CA ASN A 11 -1.00 2.46 2.43
C ASN A 11 -1.83 3.62 3.04
N PRO A 12 -1.93 3.76 4.37
CA PRO A 12 -0.99 3.26 5.39
C PRO A 12 -1.43 1.99 6.14
N THR A 13 -2.65 1.49 5.98
CA THR A 13 -3.29 0.57 6.91
C THR A 13 -2.94 -0.91 6.69
N GLY A 14 -2.45 -1.27 5.51
CA GLY A 14 -2.23 -2.67 5.13
C GLY A 14 -3.50 -3.49 4.91
N VAL A 15 -4.68 -2.85 4.93
CA VAL A 15 -5.97 -3.52 4.72
C VAL A 15 -6.10 -3.96 3.27
N VAL A 16 -6.61 -5.17 3.07
CA VAL A 16 -6.99 -5.71 1.77
C VAL A 16 -8.50 -5.92 1.75
N TYR A 17 -9.18 -5.38 0.74
CA TYR A 17 -10.61 -5.59 0.59
C TYR A 17 -10.90 -7.02 0.18
N ASN A 18 -11.75 -7.70 0.95
CA ASN A 18 -12.24 -9.04 0.60
C ASN A 18 -13.26 -8.98 -0.54
N GLN A 19 -13.58 -10.15 -1.10
CA GLN A 19 -14.50 -10.28 -2.23
C GLN A 19 -15.87 -9.62 -1.97
N GLN A 20 -16.43 -9.79 -0.78
CA GLN A 20 -17.73 -9.24 -0.43
C GLN A 20 -17.71 -7.70 -0.49
N ARG A 21 -16.68 -7.10 0.10
CA ARG A 21 -16.53 -5.63 0.11
C ARG A 21 -16.29 -5.08 -1.30
N LEU A 22 -15.53 -5.79 -2.14
CA LEU A 22 -15.30 -5.38 -3.54
C LEU A 22 -16.61 -5.40 -4.34
N LYS A 23 -17.48 -6.38 -4.13
CA LYS A 23 -18.80 -6.43 -4.76
C LYS A 23 -19.70 -5.28 -4.31
N GLU A 24 -19.76 -5.01 -3.01
CA GLU A 24 -20.54 -3.88 -2.45
C GLU A 24 -20.08 -2.54 -3.03
N ILE A 25 -18.77 -2.32 -3.15
CA ILE A 25 -18.19 -1.12 -3.77
C ILE A 25 -18.58 -1.05 -5.25
N SER A 26 -18.50 -2.17 -5.97
CA SER A 26 -18.88 -2.27 -7.39
C SER A 26 -20.36 -1.93 -7.61
N GLU A 27 -21.26 -2.47 -6.80
CA GLU A 27 -22.71 -2.17 -6.85
C GLU A 27 -23.00 -0.68 -6.66
N ILE A 28 -22.31 -0.03 -5.72
CA ILE A 28 -22.44 1.41 -5.50
C ILE A 28 -21.90 2.19 -6.71
N ALA A 29 -20.75 1.79 -7.23
CA ALA A 29 -20.14 2.44 -8.40
C ALA A 29 -21.03 2.32 -9.63
N GLU A 30 -21.60 1.16 -9.89
CA GLU A 30 -22.55 0.91 -10.98
C GLU A 30 -23.81 1.78 -10.83
N LYS A 31 -24.45 1.74 -9.66
CA LYS A 31 -25.65 2.51 -9.36
C LYS A 31 -25.48 4.01 -9.60
N HIS A 32 -24.29 4.54 -9.36
CA HIS A 32 -23.98 5.97 -9.48
C HIS A 32 -23.15 6.33 -10.72
N ASN A 33 -22.95 5.38 -11.62
CA ASN A 33 -22.16 5.54 -12.85
C ASN A 33 -20.78 6.17 -12.57
N LEU A 34 -20.05 5.57 -11.59
CA LEU A 34 -18.73 6.04 -11.19
C LEU A 34 -17.64 5.32 -11.98
N ILE A 35 -16.55 6.01 -12.23
CA ILE A 35 -15.28 5.40 -12.66
C ILE A 35 -14.51 5.04 -11.39
N ILE A 36 -13.96 3.82 -11.33
CA ILE A 36 -13.06 3.41 -10.24
C ILE A 36 -11.62 3.52 -10.72
N ILE A 37 -10.77 4.19 -9.93
CA ILE A 37 -9.32 4.09 -10.06
C ILE A 37 -8.83 3.17 -8.94
N SER A 38 -8.32 2.01 -9.30
CA SER A 38 -7.80 1.01 -8.36
C SER A 38 -6.28 1.05 -8.33
N ASP A 39 -5.71 1.57 -7.24
CA ASP A 39 -4.27 1.50 -6.99
C ASP A 39 -3.91 0.15 -6.37
N GLU A 40 -3.29 -0.72 -7.16
CA GLU A 40 -2.92 -2.09 -6.82
C GLU A 40 -1.40 -2.29 -6.72
N ILE A 41 -0.68 -1.22 -6.44
CA ILE A 41 0.80 -1.23 -6.39
C ILE A 41 1.37 -2.28 -5.42
N TYR A 42 0.61 -2.66 -4.38
CA TYR A 42 1.01 -3.63 -3.37
C TYR A 42 0.41 -5.03 -3.57
N LYS A 43 -0.27 -5.33 -4.68
CA LYS A 43 -1.03 -6.58 -4.87
C LYS A 43 -0.21 -7.87 -4.69
N LYS A 44 1.11 -7.84 -4.88
CA LYS A 44 2.00 -8.98 -4.63
C LYS A 44 2.24 -9.23 -3.13
N PHE A 45 2.11 -8.19 -2.31
CA PHE A 45 2.26 -8.27 -0.86
C PHE A 45 0.88 -8.47 -0.23
N VAL A 46 0.33 -9.66 -0.35
CA VAL A 46 -0.88 -10.11 0.33
C VAL A 46 -0.50 -11.39 1.05
N TYR A 47 -0.94 -11.53 2.29
CA TYR A 47 -0.45 -12.58 3.16
C TYR A 47 -1.51 -13.66 3.36
N ASP A 48 -2.23 -13.78 4.35
CA ASP A 48 -3.07 -14.91 4.71
C ASP A 48 -4.43 -15.00 3.96
N ILE A 49 -4.64 -14.18 2.95
CA ILE A 49 -5.87 -14.13 2.15
C ILE A 49 -5.58 -14.11 0.66
N GLU A 50 -6.58 -14.42 -0.16
CA GLU A 50 -6.48 -14.31 -1.62
C GLU A 50 -6.75 -12.87 -2.07
N TYR A 51 -5.82 -12.30 -2.84
CA TYR A 51 -6.01 -10.99 -3.47
C TYR A 51 -7.00 -11.07 -4.63
N GLN A 52 -7.90 -10.09 -4.69
CA GLN A 52 -8.77 -9.89 -5.85
C GLN A 52 -8.79 -8.40 -6.26
N SER A 53 -8.73 -8.17 -7.58
CA SER A 53 -8.88 -6.83 -8.15
C SER A 53 -10.36 -6.46 -8.27
N ILE A 54 -10.71 -5.20 -7.99
CA ILE A 54 -12.07 -4.69 -8.20
C ILE A 54 -12.42 -4.64 -9.69
N GLY A 55 -11.44 -4.54 -10.59
CA GLY A 55 -11.66 -4.63 -12.03
C GLY A 55 -12.30 -5.95 -12.50
N LYS A 56 -12.33 -6.98 -11.64
CA LYS A 56 -13.08 -8.21 -11.87
C LYS A 56 -14.61 -8.02 -11.72
N TYR A 57 -15.03 -7.00 -10.99
CA TYR A 57 -16.43 -6.76 -10.59
C TYR A 57 -17.03 -5.52 -11.21
N HIS A 58 -16.22 -4.57 -11.69
CA HIS A 58 -16.70 -3.31 -12.26
C HIS A 58 -15.92 -2.97 -13.53
N GLU A 59 -16.60 -2.91 -14.68
CA GLU A 59 -15.97 -2.71 -16.00
C GLU A 59 -15.35 -1.33 -16.15
N ASN A 60 -15.99 -0.27 -15.58
CA ASN A 60 -15.46 1.09 -15.61
C ASN A 60 -14.35 1.32 -14.56
N THR A 61 -13.38 0.40 -14.52
CA THR A 61 -12.23 0.45 -13.61
C THR A 61 -10.94 0.69 -14.37
N VAL A 62 -10.14 1.66 -13.90
CA VAL A 62 -8.73 1.81 -14.28
C VAL A 62 -7.88 1.20 -13.18
N THR A 63 -7.27 0.06 -13.45
CA THR A 63 -6.37 -0.64 -12.53
C THR A 63 -4.95 -0.16 -12.74
N CYS A 64 -4.37 0.46 -11.71
CA CYS A 64 -3.00 0.96 -11.70
C CYS A 64 -2.07 -0.06 -11.00
N ASN A 65 -1.03 -0.47 -11.70
CA ASN A 65 -0.01 -1.39 -11.19
C ASN A 65 1.38 -0.78 -11.37
N GLY A 66 2.36 -1.29 -10.63
CA GLY A 66 3.73 -0.80 -10.78
C GLY A 66 4.78 -1.80 -10.31
N PHE A 67 5.98 -1.58 -10.80
CA PHE A 67 7.15 -2.41 -10.51
C PHE A 67 7.92 -1.93 -9.26
N SER A 68 7.66 -0.71 -8.84
CA SER A 68 8.39 -0.05 -7.75
C SER A 68 8.43 -0.86 -6.46
N LYS A 69 7.29 -1.46 -6.08
CA LYS A 69 7.16 -2.18 -4.81
C LYS A 69 7.39 -3.67 -4.99
N SER A 70 6.67 -4.28 -5.95
CA SER A 70 6.71 -5.73 -6.17
C SER A 70 8.08 -6.26 -6.59
N TYR A 71 8.88 -5.44 -7.28
CA TYR A 71 10.18 -5.86 -7.84
C TYR A 71 11.34 -4.97 -7.41
N ALA A 72 11.18 -4.19 -6.33
CA ALA A 72 12.19 -3.26 -5.81
C ALA A 72 12.72 -2.26 -6.87
N MET A 73 11.90 -1.91 -7.86
CA MET A 73 12.27 -1.04 -8.99
C MET A 73 11.79 0.41 -8.79
N THR A 74 11.95 0.97 -7.58
CA THR A 74 11.45 2.32 -7.25
C THR A 74 12.05 3.41 -8.13
N GLY A 75 13.36 3.36 -8.40
CA GLY A 75 14.10 4.32 -9.24
C GLY A 75 13.81 4.19 -10.74
N TRP A 76 13.24 3.08 -11.19
CA TRP A 76 12.99 2.81 -12.60
C TRP A 76 11.78 3.53 -13.17
N ARG A 77 10.90 4.04 -12.29
CA ARG A 77 9.71 4.81 -12.65
C ARG A 77 8.79 4.09 -13.64
N LEU A 78 8.57 2.79 -13.45
CA LEU A 78 7.78 1.94 -14.34
C LEU A 78 6.48 1.50 -13.66
N GLY A 79 5.38 1.67 -14.39
CA GLY A 79 4.04 1.22 -14.00
C GLY A 79 3.16 0.98 -15.22
N SER A 80 1.95 0.52 -14.98
CA SER A 80 0.95 0.29 -16.02
C SER A 80 -0.45 0.64 -15.53
N ALA A 81 -1.29 1.06 -16.45
CA ALA A 81 -2.73 1.23 -16.24
C ALA A 81 -3.50 0.35 -17.24
N ILE A 82 -4.52 -0.33 -16.76
CA ILE A 82 -5.40 -1.19 -17.55
C ILE A 82 -6.83 -0.75 -17.27
N GLY A 83 -7.62 -0.51 -18.33
CA GLY A 83 -9.00 -0.04 -18.16
C GLY A 83 -9.73 0.10 -19.49
N PRO A 84 -10.91 0.74 -19.50
CA PRO A 84 -11.69 0.97 -20.70
C PRO A 84 -10.90 1.74 -21.75
N ALA A 85 -10.94 1.27 -23.02
CA ALA A 85 -10.14 1.83 -24.11
C ALA A 85 -10.30 3.37 -24.24
N LYS A 86 -11.53 3.89 -24.12
CA LYS A 86 -11.78 5.33 -24.19
C LYS A 86 -11.00 6.14 -23.14
N ILE A 87 -10.84 5.61 -21.93
CA ILE A 87 -10.09 6.28 -20.86
C ILE A 87 -8.59 6.15 -21.15
N ILE A 88 -8.13 4.96 -21.50
CA ILE A 88 -6.71 4.72 -21.81
C ILE A 88 -6.25 5.55 -23.01
N ASP A 89 -7.06 5.71 -24.05
CA ASP A 89 -6.74 6.54 -25.21
C ASP A 89 -6.54 8.02 -24.82
N GLU A 90 -7.38 8.56 -23.94
CA GLU A 90 -7.22 9.94 -23.45
C GLU A 90 -5.99 10.06 -22.50
N MET A 91 -5.72 9.05 -21.69
CA MET A 91 -4.50 9.00 -20.87
C MET A 91 -3.25 9.01 -21.77
N MET A 92 -3.22 8.21 -22.85
CA MET A 92 -2.10 8.18 -23.81
C MET A 92 -1.90 9.53 -24.49
N LYS A 93 -2.96 10.24 -24.87
CA LYS A 93 -2.86 11.60 -25.42
C LYS A 93 -2.18 12.56 -24.45
N LEU A 94 -2.64 12.58 -23.18
CA LEU A 94 -2.04 13.41 -22.13
C LEU A 94 -0.58 13.03 -21.86
N GLN A 95 -0.27 11.74 -21.88
CA GLN A 95 1.08 11.22 -21.66
C GLN A 95 2.08 11.81 -22.67
N GLN A 96 1.71 11.95 -23.95
CA GLN A 96 2.56 12.52 -24.98
C GLN A 96 3.01 13.96 -24.66
N TYR A 97 2.21 14.72 -23.93
CA TYR A 97 2.50 16.11 -23.55
C TYR A 97 3.14 16.26 -22.17
N THR A 98 3.28 15.17 -21.43
CA THR A 98 3.87 15.18 -20.07
C THR A 98 5.26 14.53 -20.05
N TYR A 99 5.34 13.23 -20.18
CA TYR A 99 6.60 12.47 -20.10
C TYR A 99 6.79 11.45 -21.25
N ILE A 100 5.96 11.53 -22.29
CA ILE A 100 6.01 10.76 -23.52
C ILE A 100 5.82 9.25 -23.30
N CYS A 101 6.79 8.56 -22.67
CA CYS A 101 6.69 7.15 -22.32
C CYS A 101 7.69 6.81 -21.20
N ALA A 102 7.50 5.65 -20.58
CA ALA A 102 8.51 5.09 -19.69
C ALA A 102 9.79 4.76 -20.50
N PRO A 103 11.00 4.90 -19.93
CA PRO A 103 12.24 4.58 -20.64
C PRO A 103 12.23 3.16 -21.21
N SER A 104 12.66 2.98 -22.47
CA SER A 104 12.58 1.69 -23.16
C SER A 104 13.34 0.58 -22.43
N PHE A 105 14.51 0.88 -21.88
CA PHE A 105 15.29 -0.09 -21.10
C PHE A 105 14.55 -0.51 -19.81
N ALA A 106 13.80 0.40 -19.17
CA ALA A 106 12.98 0.08 -18.01
C ALA A 106 11.81 -0.85 -18.37
N GLN A 107 11.20 -0.65 -19.54
CA GLN A 107 10.15 -1.54 -20.05
C GLN A 107 10.67 -2.96 -20.29
N VAL A 108 11.84 -3.08 -20.95
CA VAL A 108 12.48 -4.40 -21.18
C VAL A 108 12.83 -5.08 -19.86
N ALA A 109 13.40 -4.33 -18.91
CA ALA A 109 13.68 -4.84 -17.56
C ALA A 109 12.39 -5.27 -16.82
N GLY A 110 11.30 -4.52 -16.98
CA GLY A 110 10.00 -4.85 -16.39
C GLY A 110 9.43 -6.18 -16.91
N VAL A 111 9.55 -6.44 -18.22
CA VAL A 111 9.17 -7.73 -18.80
C VAL A 111 9.96 -8.87 -18.14
N LYS A 112 11.26 -8.70 -17.96
CA LYS A 112 12.10 -9.71 -17.29
C LYS A 112 11.79 -9.84 -15.80
N ALA A 113 11.45 -8.76 -15.13
CA ALA A 113 11.05 -8.80 -13.72
C ALA A 113 9.81 -9.67 -13.48
N MET A 114 8.88 -9.73 -14.43
CA MET A 114 7.67 -10.57 -14.31
C MET A 114 7.97 -12.08 -14.28
N ASP A 115 9.15 -12.50 -14.77
CA ASP A 115 9.58 -13.91 -14.71
C ASP A 115 10.11 -14.30 -13.31
N ILE A 116 10.31 -13.32 -12.41
CA ILE A 116 10.86 -13.57 -11.07
C ILE A 116 9.75 -14.06 -10.13
N ASN A 117 9.98 -15.21 -9.50
CA ASN A 117 9.12 -15.68 -8.42
C ASN A 117 9.35 -14.82 -7.16
N MET A 118 8.29 -14.20 -6.68
CA MET A 118 8.32 -13.31 -5.51
C MET A 118 7.93 -13.98 -4.19
N ASP A 119 7.57 -15.26 -4.19
CA ASP A 119 6.99 -15.94 -3.02
C ASP A 119 7.90 -15.90 -1.80
N ALA A 120 9.21 -16.10 -1.98
CA ALA A 120 10.16 -16.05 -0.87
C ALA A 120 10.26 -14.65 -0.25
N TYR A 121 10.16 -13.60 -1.06
CA TYR A 121 10.16 -12.22 -0.59
C TYR A 121 8.85 -11.87 0.13
N VAL A 122 7.72 -12.32 -0.39
CA VAL A 122 6.40 -12.12 0.24
C VAL A 122 6.36 -12.83 1.60
N GLU A 123 6.90 -14.05 1.69
CA GLU A 123 7.00 -14.80 2.94
C GLU A 123 7.92 -14.10 3.97
N ASP A 124 9.03 -13.51 3.54
CA ASP A 124 9.90 -12.70 4.42
C ASP A 124 9.14 -11.49 4.99
N TYR A 125 8.37 -10.78 4.14
CA TYR A 125 7.54 -9.68 4.60
C TYR A 125 6.38 -10.13 5.50
N ARG A 126 5.80 -11.29 5.28
CA ARG A 126 4.80 -11.88 6.17
C ARG A 126 5.39 -12.11 7.57
N LYS A 127 6.59 -12.68 7.66
CA LYS A 127 7.31 -12.88 8.93
C LYS A 127 7.62 -11.55 9.63
N LYS A 128 8.04 -10.53 8.89
CA LYS A 128 8.30 -9.19 9.43
C LYS A 128 7.04 -8.53 9.96
N ARG A 129 5.90 -8.67 9.24
CA ARG A 129 4.58 -8.22 9.72
C ARG A 129 4.25 -8.88 11.06
N ASP A 130 4.36 -10.19 11.13
CA ASP A 130 4.04 -10.96 12.34
C ASP A 130 4.94 -10.54 13.50
N PHE A 131 6.23 -10.41 13.24
CA PHE A 131 7.21 -9.96 14.24
C PHE A 131 6.87 -8.57 14.81
N VAL A 132 6.52 -7.61 13.96
CA VAL A 132 6.12 -6.25 14.39
C VAL A 132 4.79 -6.28 15.14
N CYS A 133 3.80 -7.01 14.63
CA CYS A 133 2.49 -7.09 15.30
C CYS A 133 2.58 -7.77 16.66
N ASP A 134 3.31 -8.86 16.77
CA ASP A 134 3.51 -9.57 18.03
C ASP A 134 4.31 -8.74 19.04
N GLY A 135 5.31 -8.00 18.58
CA GLY A 135 6.13 -7.16 19.44
C GLY A 135 5.42 -5.91 19.98
N LEU A 136 4.32 -5.48 19.34
CA LEU A 136 3.60 -4.25 19.72
C LEU A 136 2.21 -4.49 20.32
N LYS A 137 1.65 -5.70 20.26
CA LYS A 137 0.25 -6.01 20.64
C LYS A 137 -0.13 -5.68 22.08
N GLU A 138 0.83 -5.68 23.00
CA GLU A 138 0.58 -5.41 24.43
C GLU A 138 0.53 -3.91 24.73
N SER A 139 1.28 -3.10 23.96
CA SER A 139 1.40 -1.65 24.19
C SER A 139 0.53 -0.83 23.23
N TYR A 140 0.14 -1.39 22.10
CA TYR A 140 -0.54 -0.66 21.04
C TYR A 140 -1.81 -1.33 20.55
N LYS A 141 -2.85 -0.55 20.32
CA LYS A 141 -4.03 -1.01 19.59
C LYS A 141 -3.71 -1.03 18.09
N LEU A 142 -3.54 -2.23 17.55
CA LEU A 142 -3.11 -2.48 16.19
C LEU A 142 -3.99 -3.54 15.52
N ILE A 143 -4.44 -3.25 14.29
CA ILE A 143 -5.05 -4.26 13.42
C ILE A 143 -3.92 -4.89 12.60
N LYS A 144 -3.83 -6.22 12.63
CA LYS A 144 -2.84 -6.96 11.85
C LYS A 144 -3.09 -6.73 10.35
N PRO A 145 -2.10 -6.23 9.59
CA PRO A 145 -2.25 -5.97 8.16
C PRO A 145 -2.42 -7.27 7.35
N ASP A 146 -3.33 -7.26 6.37
CA ASP A 146 -3.50 -8.36 5.42
C ASP A 146 -2.57 -8.24 4.22
N GLY A 147 -1.98 -7.04 3.99
CA GLY A 147 -1.10 -6.80 2.85
C GLY A 147 -0.25 -5.54 2.99
N ALA A 148 0.42 -5.15 1.89
CA ALA A 148 1.45 -4.13 1.82
C ALA A 148 2.62 -4.44 2.78
N PHE A 149 3.35 -3.44 3.25
CA PHE A 149 4.42 -3.59 4.24
C PHE A 149 4.39 -2.45 5.28
N TYR A 150 3.15 -2.11 5.70
CA TYR A 150 2.88 -1.08 6.69
C TYR A 150 1.99 -1.60 7.80
N ALA A 151 2.25 -1.13 9.02
CA ALA A 151 1.36 -1.23 10.17
C ALA A 151 0.91 0.17 10.58
N PHE A 152 -0.33 0.28 11.09
CA PHE A 152 -0.95 1.56 11.41
C PHE A 152 -1.57 1.54 12.80
N PRO A 153 -0.71 1.47 13.86
CA PRO A 153 -1.16 1.44 15.24
C PRO A 153 -1.73 2.77 15.69
N GLN A 154 -2.64 2.72 16.67
CA GLN A 154 -3.11 3.90 17.38
C GLN A 154 -2.01 4.43 18.30
N VAL A 155 -1.86 5.76 18.39
CA VAL A 155 -0.96 6.36 19.38
C VAL A 155 -1.45 6.03 20.79
N PRO A 156 -0.56 5.68 21.74
CA PRO A 156 -0.95 5.32 23.09
C PRO A 156 -1.34 6.56 23.94
N TRP A 157 -0.82 7.74 23.57
CA TRP A 157 -1.09 9.00 24.25
C TRP A 157 -0.93 10.19 23.27
N GLY A 158 -1.48 11.34 23.64
CA GLY A 158 -1.36 12.59 22.89
C GLY A 158 -1.91 12.53 21.47
N THR A 159 -1.34 13.34 20.59
CA THR A 159 -1.58 13.35 19.16
C THR A 159 -0.48 12.57 18.42
N ASP A 160 -0.73 12.21 17.18
CA ASP A 160 0.25 11.55 16.31
C ASP A 160 1.52 12.40 16.10
N GLU A 161 1.39 13.74 16.01
CA GLU A 161 2.52 14.65 15.86
C GLU A 161 3.38 14.70 17.14
N GLU A 162 2.75 14.73 18.33
CA GLU A 162 3.45 14.69 19.62
C GLU A 162 4.17 13.35 19.80
N PHE A 163 3.49 12.24 19.50
CA PHE A 163 4.07 10.91 19.62
C PHE A 163 5.24 10.68 18.65
N VAL A 164 5.11 11.10 17.39
CA VAL A 164 6.19 11.02 16.39
C VAL A 164 7.37 11.90 16.80
N THR A 165 7.11 13.08 17.36
CA THR A 165 8.18 13.96 17.87
C THR A 165 8.95 13.30 19.01
N GLU A 166 8.27 12.58 19.90
CA GLU A 166 8.94 11.81 20.96
C GLU A 166 9.77 10.67 20.38
N ALA A 167 9.23 9.90 19.42
CA ALA A 167 9.95 8.82 18.76
C ALA A 167 11.25 9.31 18.08
N ILE A 168 11.23 10.49 17.46
CA ILE A 168 12.42 11.10 16.84
C ILE A 168 13.52 11.37 17.87
N LYS A 169 13.21 11.76 19.12
CA LYS A 169 14.21 11.95 20.18
C LYS A 169 14.95 10.65 20.55
N HIS A 170 14.35 9.52 20.23
CA HIS A 170 14.91 8.17 20.39
C HIS A 170 15.46 7.58 19.08
N ASP A 171 15.79 8.42 18.09
CA ASP A 171 16.31 8.03 16.77
C ASP A 171 15.40 7.08 15.98
N LEU A 172 14.07 7.12 16.23
CA LEU A 172 13.09 6.32 15.51
C LEU A 172 12.25 7.19 14.56
N LEU A 173 12.32 6.90 13.25
CA LEU A 173 11.55 7.59 12.22
C LEU A 173 10.29 6.80 11.89
N ILE A 174 9.14 7.36 12.26
CA ILE A 174 7.80 6.88 11.93
C ILE A 174 6.99 8.02 11.31
N ILE A 175 5.86 7.72 10.68
CA ILE A 175 5.07 8.75 9.97
C ILE A 175 3.77 9.01 10.72
N PRO A 176 3.44 10.27 11.05
CA PRO A 176 2.18 10.60 11.70
C PRO A 176 0.98 10.29 10.79
N GLY A 177 -0.13 9.88 11.38
CA GLY A 177 -1.35 9.52 10.66
C GLY A 177 -2.02 10.70 9.96
N SER A 178 -1.81 11.91 10.47
CA SER A 178 -2.27 13.17 9.88
C SER A 178 -1.77 13.42 8.46
N VAL A 179 -0.69 12.76 8.02
CA VAL A 179 -0.24 12.77 6.62
C VAL A 179 -1.25 12.07 5.69
N PHE A 180 -2.06 11.14 6.22
CA PHE A 180 -2.99 10.31 5.45
C PHE A 180 -4.46 10.63 5.72
N SER A 181 -4.76 11.33 6.81
CA SER A 181 -6.13 11.56 7.29
C SER A 181 -6.18 12.78 8.20
N GLU A 182 -7.33 13.40 8.36
CA GLU A 182 -7.53 14.48 9.34
C GLU A 182 -7.50 13.99 10.81
N LYS A 183 -7.53 12.67 11.04
CA LYS A 183 -7.48 12.08 12.37
C LYS A 183 -6.05 12.00 12.88
N LYS A 184 -5.78 12.64 14.01
CA LYS A 184 -4.47 12.66 14.68
C LYS A 184 -4.30 11.55 15.72
N THR A 185 -4.69 10.33 15.37
CA THR A 185 -4.84 9.21 16.33
C THR A 185 -3.98 7.99 16.03
N HIS A 186 -3.26 7.97 14.93
CA HIS A 186 -2.48 6.82 14.48
C HIS A 186 -1.12 7.26 13.94
N PHE A 187 -0.21 6.31 13.80
CA PHE A 187 1.06 6.50 13.09
C PHE A 187 1.36 5.30 12.20
N ARG A 188 2.17 5.50 11.17
CA ARG A 188 2.56 4.44 10.25
C ARG A 188 3.97 3.95 10.52
N ILE A 189 4.11 2.62 10.63
CA ILE A 189 5.38 1.90 10.62
C ILE A 189 5.55 1.24 9.25
N SER A 190 6.75 1.32 8.66
CA SER A 190 7.15 0.46 7.55
C SER A 190 8.01 -0.68 8.10
N TYR A 191 7.62 -1.92 7.80
CA TYR A 191 8.47 -3.08 8.16
C TYR A 191 9.37 -3.57 7.02
N ALA A 192 9.62 -2.68 6.04
CA ALA A 192 10.61 -2.92 4.97
C ALA A 192 12.05 -2.66 5.48
N ALA A 193 12.45 -3.36 6.53
CA ALA A 193 13.76 -3.26 7.17
C ALA A 193 14.26 -4.65 7.58
N THR A 194 15.48 -4.73 8.13
CA THR A 194 16.01 -5.98 8.70
C THR A 194 15.33 -6.30 10.04
N PHE A 195 15.30 -7.57 10.45
CA PHE A 195 14.75 -7.98 11.75
C PHE A 195 15.43 -7.28 12.92
N ASP A 196 16.75 -7.07 12.85
CA ASP A 196 17.51 -6.32 13.87
C ASP A 196 17.01 -4.86 13.99
N THR A 197 16.82 -4.18 12.87
CA THR A 197 16.28 -2.81 12.86
C THR A 197 14.83 -2.78 13.39
N LEU A 198 14.01 -3.74 13.02
CA LEU A 198 12.63 -3.84 13.50
C LEU A 198 12.60 -4.13 15.01
N GLY A 199 13.47 -5.02 15.51
CA GLY A 199 13.59 -5.31 16.95
C GLY A 199 13.90 -4.08 17.76
N ARG A 200 14.93 -3.31 17.37
CA ARG A 200 15.26 -2.03 18.02
C ARG A 200 14.11 -1.03 17.97
N GLY A 201 13.42 -0.93 16.83
CA GLY A 201 12.26 -0.05 16.70
C GLY A 201 11.10 -0.46 17.62
N ILE A 202 10.86 -1.76 17.80
CA ILE A 202 9.85 -2.30 18.72
C ILE A 202 10.23 -1.98 20.18
N GLU A 203 11.50 -2.15 20.56
CA GLU A 203 11.99 -1.81 21.90
C GLU A 203 11.79 -0.34 22.23
N ILE A 204 12.16 0.54 21.31
CA ILE A 204 11.94 2.00 21.45
C ILE A 204 10.45 2.31 21.59
N LEU A 205 9.61 1.80 20.69
CA LEU A 205 8.16 2.03 20.75
C LEU A 205 7.57 1.59 22.08
N ASN A 206 7.93 0.40 22.58
CA ASN A 206 7.44 -0.09 23.86
C ASN A 206 7.95 0.73 25.05
N SER A 207 9.11 1.38 24.94
CA SER A 207 9.66 2.21 26.01
C SER A 207 9.00 3.60 26.12
N ILE A 208 8.35 4.07 25.05
CA ILE A 208 7.68 5.39 24.98
C ILE A 208 6.15 5.29 24.96
N ALA A 209 5.59 4.07 25.10
CA ALA A 209 4.16 3.80 25.10
C ALA A 209 3.43 4.27 26.38
#